data_865e106d124c85f55075e79b93e8a88b
#
_entry.id   865e106d124c85f55075e79b93e8a88b
#
_cell.length_a   1.000
_cell.length_b   1.000
_cell.length_c   1.000
_cell.angle_alpha   90.00
_cell.angle_beta   90.00
_cell.angle_gamma   90.00
#
_symmetry.space_group_name_H-M   'P 1'
#
loop_
_entity.id
_entity.type
_entity.pdbx_description
1 polymer ?
#
loop_
_entity_poly.entity_id
_entity_poly.type
_entity_poly.pdbx_seq_one_letter_code
_entity_poly.pdbx_strand_id
1 'polypeptide(L)'
;MVRSAFAIEQARLAEARQLPGPCHDDFLRLSRTLIHGPPFQWLLVEAPDEGLRRQVMGALDRVLQRAGLRSDRLPLSDKILDVPMLEARLENNARQAPVVHVIGRPGWFDAARWEAFNTRRERLAAKARARLVFWLDGEAIALASRSAPDLWAWRSGVYAFLPAAAPGALTGPGGERPRPTPAPNDDGGVDTRSMAERSRRVVEIRAWLEGNPEAPDELRISLVDELGLLLFSLGDLDEALSHRREVELPLHRRLGDSRSQAITMGRIADILEARGQLDEALRIRQEAELPVYERLGDLRSKAITMGKSADILQARGQLDEALRIHQEEALPVFERLGDVRSKAITMGRIADILQARGQLDEALRIRQEEELSVYDRLGDVREKAITMGKIADILQARGQLDEALRIRQEEELPVFERLGDMREKAITMAGIADILQARGQLSEALRIYEKEVLPMFEHLGDEHARAFTMGKIADILQARGQEHQKPPPA
;
A
#
# COMPACT_ATOMS: atom_id res chain seq x y z
N MET A 1 -25.53 2.10 23.64
CA MET A 1 -24.59 2.05 22.49
C MET A 1 -23.68 0.83 22.49
N VAL A 2 -22.96 0.49 23.54
CA VAL A 2 -22.01 -0.66 23.57
C VAL A 2 -22.67 -2.02 23.26
N ARG A 3 -23.86 -2.32 23.79
CA ARG A 3 -24.59 -3.57 23.51
C ARG A 3 -25.01 -3.72 22.04
N SER A 4 -25.29 -2.61 21.35
CA SER A 4 -25.64 -2.60 19.93
C SER A 4 -24.44 -2.91 19.04
N ALA A 5 -23.26 -2.32 19.31
CA ALA A 5 -22.03 -2.56 18.55
C ALA A 5 -21.56 -4.02 18.66
N PHE A 6 -21.63 -4.62 19.85
CA PHE A 6 -21.29 -6.02 20.07
C PHE A 6 -22.22 -6.97 19.29
N ALA A 7 -23.54 -6.67 19.28
CA ALA A 7 -24.49 -7.47 18.53
C ALA A 7 -24.29 -7.42 17.00
N ILE A 8 -23.86 -6.28 16.48
CA ILE A 8 -23.51 -6.12 15.07
C ILE A 8 -22.25 -6.93 14.74
N GLU A 9 -21.23 -6.87 15.58
CA GLU A 9 -19.99 -7.61 15.35
C GLU A 9 -20.22 -9.12 15.40
N GLN A 10 -21.02 -9.62 16.37
CA GLN A 10 -21.43 -11.03 16.43
C GLN A 10 -22.20 -11.45 15.17
N ALA A 11 -23.04 -10.57 14.63
CA ALA A 11 -23.76 -10.85 13.40
C ALA A 11 -22.81 -10.95 12.19
N ARG A 12 -21.83 -10.05 12.08
CA ARG A 12 -20.83 -10.08 11.01
C ARG A 12 -20.06 -11.40 11.01
N LEU A 13 -19.55 -11.82 12.19
CA LEU A 13 -18.85 -13.08 12.35
C LEU A 13 -19.73 -14.30 12.05
N ALA A 14 -21.00 -14.29 12.48
CA ALA A 14 -21.92 -15.37 12.23
C ALA A 14 -22.26 -15.52 10.73
N GLU A 15 -22.46 -14.41 10.02
CA GLU A 15 -22.74 -14.42 8.58
C GLU A 15 -21.48 -14.80 7.77
N ALA A 16 -20.30 -14.33 8.17
CA ALA A 16 -19.05 -14.73 7.52
C ALA A 16 -18.87 -16.26 7.54
N ARG A 17 -19.13 -16.90 8.67
CA ARG A 17 -19.01 -18.37 8.84
C ARG A 17 -19.96 -19.18 7.95
N GLN A 18 -21.00 -18.57 7.40
CA GLN A 18 -21.92 -19.24 6.47
C GLN A 18 -21.45 -19.16 5.00
N LEU A 19 -20.43 -18.36 4.74
CA LEU A 19 -19.82 -18.24 3.42
C LEU A 19 -18.66 -19.26 3.28
N PRO A 20 -18.22 -19.56 2.05
CA PRO A 20 -16.98 -20.31 1.84
C PRO A 20 -15.79 -19.64 2.54
N GLY A 21 -14.88 -20.45 3.12
CA GLY A 21 -13.74 -19.97 3.90
C GLY A 21 -12.95 -18.81 3.26
N PRO A 22 -12.58 -18.92 1.97
CA PRO A 22 -11.85 -17.86 1.26
C PRO A 22 -12.59 -16.50 1.19
N CYS A 23 -13.91 -16.49 1.43
CA CYS A 23 -14.72 -15.26 1.39
C CYS A 23 -14.84 -14.56 2.76
N HIS A 24 -14.36 -15.18 3.85
CA HIS A 24 -14.60 -14.68 5.21
C HIS A 24 -13.98 -13.29 5.43
N ASP A 25 -12.71 -13.13 5.11
CA ASP A 25 -11.98 -11.90 5.40
C ASP A 25 -12.50 -10.73 4.58
N ASP A 26 -12.72 -10.93 3.29
CA ASP A 26 -13.29 -9.89 2.42
C ASP A 26 -14.72 -9.54 2.82
N PHE A 27 -15.50 -10.50 3.29
CA PHE A 27 -16.83 -10.23 3.86
C PHE A 27 -16.75 -9.38 5.12
N LEU A 28 -15.85 -9.72 6.05
CA LEU A 28 -15.65 -8.96 7.29
C LEU A 28 -15.13 -7.55 7.01
N ARG A 29 -14.20 -7.40 6.06
CA ARG A 29 -13.68 -6.09 5.63
C ARG A 29 -14.76 -5.26 4.97
N LEU A 30 -15.46 -5.79 3.95
CA LEU A 30 -16.53 -5.11 3.22
C LEU A 30 -17.67 -4.68 4.15
N SER A 31 -18.13 -5.58 5.01
CA SER A 31 -19.21 -5.28 5.96
C SER A 31 -18.81 -4.20 6.98
N ARG A 32 -17.56 -4.17 7.44
CA ARG A 32 -17.03 -3.11 8.31
C ARG A 32 -17.02 -1.76 7.58
N THR A 33 -16.49 -1.74 6.36
CA THR A 33 -16.44 -0.55 5.52
C THR A 33 -17.83 0.02 5.27
N LEU A 34 -18.81 -0.83 4.99
CA LEU A 34 -20.19 -0.40 4.77
C LEU A 34 -20.89 0.11 6.03
N ILE A 35 -20.54 -0.37 7.21
CA ILE A 35 -21.17 0.06 8.48
C ILE A 35 -20.56 1.35 9.00
N HIS A 36 -19.24 1.44 9.01
CA HIS A 36 -18.50 2.51 9.70
C HIS A 36 -17.90 3.57 8.76
N GLY A 37 -17.91 3.33 7.47
CA GLY A 37 -17.35 4.25 6.49
C GLY A 37 -18.21 5.50 6.23
N PRO A 38 -17.66 6.47 5.48
CA PRO A 38 -18.33 7.72 5.17
C PRO A 38 -19.63 7.52 4.39
N PRO A 39 -20.49 8.56 4.32
CA PRO A 39 -21.78 8.48 3.61
C PRO A 39 -21.66 8.19 2.12
N PHE A 40 -20.62 8.67 1.47
CA PHE A 40 -20.30 8.33 0.08
C PHE A 40 -19.10 7.39 0.05
N GLN A 41 -19.26 6.27 -0.63
CA GLN A 41 -18.19 5.31 -0.89
C GLN A 41 -18.35 4.74 -2.30
N TRP A 42 -17.22 4.45 -2.92
CA TRP A 42 -17.12 3.75 -4.20
C TRP A 42 -16.36 2.43 -3.98
N LEU A 43 -17.10 1.33 -4.02
CA LEU A 43 -16.61 0.00 -3.68
C LEU A 43 -16.71 -0.93 -4.88
N LEU A 44 -15.65 -1.63 -5.21
CA LEU A 44 -15.60 -2.59 -6.31
C LEU A 44 -15.55 -4.00 -5.73
N VAL A 45 -16.39 -4.89 -6.22
CA VAL A 45 -16.50 -6.26 -5.73
C VAL A 45 -16.45 -7.22 -6.91
N GLU A 46 -15.44 -8.05 -6.94
CA GLU A 46 -15.36 -9.15 -7.89
C GLU A 46 -16.17 -10.34 -7.38
N ALA A 47 -17.18 -10.74 -8.12
CA ALA A 47 -17.99 -11.91 -7.81
C ALA A 47 -18.58 -12.48 -9.10
N PRO A 48 -17.79 -13.24 -9.90
CA PRO A 48 -18.21 -13.78 -11.17
C PRO A 48 -19.29 -14.85 -11.03
N ASP A 49 -19.25 -15.64 -9.94
CA ASP A 49 -20.27 -16.63 -9.66
C ASP A 49 -21.56 -15.99 -9.14
N GLU A 50 -22.66 -16.15 -9.86
CA GLU A 50 -23.94 -15.54 -9.50
C GLU A 50 -24.55 -16.12 -8.23
N GLY A 51 -24.33 -17.40 -7.95
CA GLY A 51 -24.81 -18.07 -6.75
C GLY A 51 -24.12 -17.53 -5.51
N LEU A 52 -22.79 -17.48 -5.54
CA LEU A 52 -21.96 -16.93 -4.47
C LEU A 52 -22.26 -15.44 -4.28
N ARG A 53 -22.34 -14.66 -5.35
CA ARG A 53 -22.71 -13.24 -5.29
C ARG A 53 -24.04 -13.03 -4.57
N ARG A 54 -25.07 -13.81 -4.90
CA ARG A 54 -26.37 -13.73 -4.22
C ARG A 54 -26.28 -14.09 -2.73
N GLN A 55 -25.47 -15.09 -2.39
CA GLN A 55 -25.23 -15.51 -1.02
C GLN A 55 -24.54 -14.41 -0.21
N VAL A 56 -23.46 -13.83 -0.73
CA VAL A 56 -22.71 -12.75 -0.07
C VAL A 56 -23.58 -11.51 0.09
N MET A 57 -24.30 -11.08 -0.97
CA MET A 57 -25.22 -9.95 -0.88
C MET A 57 -26.31 -10.18 0.17
N GLY A 58 -26.88 -11.37 0.25
CA GLY A 58 -27.88 -11.70 1.25
C GLY A 58 -27.33 -11.65 2.69
N ALA A 59 -26.10 -12.11 2.89
CA ALA A 59 -25.41 -12.01 4.18
C ALA A 59 -25.12 -10.54 4.55
N LEU A 60 -24.65 -9.73 3.59
CA LEU A 60 -24.46 -8.29 3.80
C LEU A 60 -25.77 -7.58 4.16
N ASP A 61 -26.86 -7.84 3.44
CA ASP A 61 -28.16 -7.23 3.72
C ASP A 61 -28.62 -7.52 5.17
N ARG A 62 -28.42 -8.76 5.66
CA ARG A 62 -28.76 -9.11 7.04
C ARG A 62 -27.92 -8.36 8.08
N VAL A 63 -26.63 -8.21 7.82
CA VAL A 63 -25.73 -7.45 8.69
C VAL A 63 -26.06 -5.96 8.67
N LEU A 64 -26.27 -5.39 7.49
CA LEU A 64 -26.64 -3.98 7.31
C LEU A 64 -27.96 -3.66 8.00
N GLN A 65 -28.97 -4.52 7.87
CA GLN A 65 -30.25 -4.36 8.55
C GLN A 65 -30.09 -4.32 10.07
N ARG A 66 -29.23 -5.15 10.65
CA ARG A 66 -28.92 -5.11 12.09
C ARG A 66 -28.17 -3.85 12.51
N ALA A 67 -27.39 -3.27 11.60
CA ALA A 67 -26.75 -1.98 11.80
C ALA A 67 -27.68 -0.76 11.54
N GLY A 68 -28.97 -0.99 11.20
CA GLY A 68 -29.94 0.06 10.90
C GLY A 68 -29.77 0.66 9.51
N LEU A 69 -29.00 0.02 8.63
CA LEU A 69 -28.76 0.46 7.26
C LEU A 69 -29.67 -0.33 6.29
N ARG A 70 -30.29 0.40 5.35
CA ARG A 70 -31.03 -0.21 4.24
C ARG A 70 -30.11 -0.36 3.05
N SER A 71 -30.30 -1.42 2.28
CA SER A 71 -29.65 -1.63 0.99
C SER A 71 -30.70 -1.69 -0.12
N ASP A 72 -30.30 -1.28 -1.33
CA ASP A 72 -31.09 -1.40 -2.54
C ASP A 72 -30.25 -2.06 -3.65
N ARG A 73 -30.90 -2.62 -4.66
CA ARG A 73 -30.24 -3.36 -5.75
C ARG A 73 -30.57 -2.73 -7.09
N LEU A 74 -29.54 -2.38 -7.83
CA LEU A 74 -29.62 -1.82 -9.17
C LEU A 74 -28.96 -2.78 -10.18
N PRO A 75 -29.68 -3.74 -10.74
CA PRO A 75 -29.16 -4.58 -11.80
C PRO A 75 -29.04 -3.78 -13.10
N LEU A 76 -27.90 -3.87 -13.77
CA LEU A 76 -27.70 -3.29 -15.09
C LEU A 76 -28.45 -4.12 -16.12
N SER A 77 -29.40 -3.49 -16.78
CA SER A 77 -30.24 -4.09 -17.81
C SER A 77 -30.06 -3.37 -19.16
N ASP A 78 -30.62 -3.95 -20.23
CA ASP A 78 -30.61 -3.34 -21.56
C ASP A 78 -31.31 -1.96 -21.63
N LYS A 79 -32.00 -1.58 -20.55
CA LYS A 79 -32.64 -0.26 -20.42
C LYS A 79 -31.68 0.82 -19.91
N ILE A 80 -30.50 0.46 -19.42
CA ILE A 80 -29.46 1.39 -19.01
C ILE A 80 -28.38 1.37 -20.09
N LEU A 81 -28.46 2.31 -21.02
CA LEU A 81 -27.66 2.31 -22.24
C LEU A 81 -26.31 2.99 -22.05
N ASP A 82 -26.23 3.98 -21.16
CA ASP A 82 -25.06 4.83 -20.97
C ASP A 82 -24.84 5.23 -19.51
N VAL A 83 -23.71 5.88 -19.26
CA VAL A 83 -23.31 6.36 -17.92
C VAL A 83 -24.24 7.44 -17.37
N PRO A 84 -24.71 8.44 -18.15
CA PRO A 84 -25.71 9.39 -17.68
C PRO A 84 -27.01 8.76 -17.16
N MET A 85 -27.51 7.73 -17.83
CA MET A 85 -28.68 6.99 -17.37
C MET A 85 -28.43 6.22 -16.08
N LEU A 86 -27.24 5.60 -15.96
CA LEU A 86 -26.82 4.92 -14.73
C LEU A 86 -26.68 5.94 -13.58
N GLU A 87 -26.02 7.08 -13.81
CA GLU A 87 -25.90 8.16 -12.83
C GLU A 87 -27.28 8.60 -12.29
N ALA A 88 -28.25 8.85 -13.18
CA ALA A 88 -29.58 9.24 -12.75
C ALA A 88 -30.29 8.15 -11.92
N ARG A 89 -30.08 6.88 -12.24
CA ARG A 89 -30.57 5.75 -11.43
C ARG A 89 -29.90 5.66 -10.08
N LEU A 90 -28.58 5.81 -10.03
CA LEU A 90 -27.84 5.84 -8.78
C LEU A 90 -28.28 6.97 -7.86
N GLU A 91 -28.48 8.18 -8.40
CA GLU A 91 -29.03 9.31 -7.63
C GLU A 91 -30.43 9.00 -7.05
N ASN A 92 -31.27 8.33 -7.80
CA ASN A 92 -32.63 7.96 -7.34
C ASN A 92 -32.59 6.88 -6.24
N ASN A 93 -31.80 5.81 -6.44
CA ASN A 93 -31.66 4.73 -5.46
C ASN A 93 -30.97 5.21 -4.18
N ALA A 94 -29.96 6.09 -4.29
CA ALA A 94 -29.28 6.70 -3.15
C ALA A 94 -30.19 7.52 -2.23
N ARG A 95 -31.31 8.06 -2.74
CA ARG A 95 -32.34 8.73 -1.93
C ARG A 95 -33.16 7.76 -1.10
N GLN A 96 -33.23 6.49 -1.52
CA GLN A 96 -34.06 5.47 -0.90
C GLN A 96 -33.28 4.59 0.08
N ALA A 97 -31.99 4.35 -0.21
CA ALA A 97 -31.14 3.50 0.58
C ALA A 97 -29.71 4.04 0.69
N PRO A 98 -29.10 4.02 1.90
CA PRO A 98 -27.72 4.45 2.11
C PRO A 98 -26.68 3.49 1.54
N VAL A 99 -27.06 2.30 1.08
CA VAL A 99 -26.21 1.33 0.38
C VAL A 99 -26.90 0.90 -0.91
N VAL A 100 -26.20 1.00 -2.03
CA VAL A 100 -26.72 0.61 -3.35
C VAL A 100 -25.81 -0.44 -3.97
N HIS A 101 -26.32 -1.65 -4.16
CA HIS A 101 -25.63 -2.72 -4.88
C HIS A 101 -25.87 -2.59 -6.37
N VAL A 102 -24.87 -2.17 -7.13
CA VAL A 102 -24.90 -2.12 -8.59
C VAL A 102 -24.44 -3.47 -9.11
N ILE A 103 -25.34 -4.19 -9.76
CA ILE A 103 -25.01 -5.53 -10.26
C ILE A 103 -24.60 -5.41 -11.72
N GLY A 104 -23.28 -5.52 -11.97
CA GLY A 104 -22.70 -5.44 -13.31
C GLY A 104 -23.20 -6.56 -14.23
N ARG A 105 -23.18 -6.24 -15.52
CA ARG A 105 -23.42 -7.19 -16.60
C ARG A 105 -22.11 -7.35 -17.38
N PRO A 106 -21.72 -8.57 -17.78
CA PRO A 106 -20.53 -8.78 -18.59
C PRO A 106 -20.53 -7.87 -19.84
N GLY A 107 -19.40 -7.20 -20.07
CA GLY A 107 -19.20 -6.30 -21.20
C GLY A 107 -19.93 -4.96 -21.13
N TRP A 108 -20.71 -4.67 -20.07
CA TRP A 108 -21.32 -3.34 -19.94
C TRP A 108 -20.29 -2.27 -19.56
N PHE A 109 -19.35 -2.58 -18.72
CA PHE A 109 -18.28 -1.68 -18.30
C PHE A 109 -17.09 -1.77 -19.27
N ASP A 110 -17.22 -1.18 -20.45
CA ASP A 110 -16.15 -1.00 -21.43
C ASP A 110 -15.29 0.25 -21.11
N ALA A 111 -14.18 0.43 -21.84
CA ALA A 111 -13.26 1.54 -21.64
C ALA A 111 -13.95 2.91 -21.74
N ALA A 112 -14.82 3.09 -22.74
CA ALA A 112 -15.51 4.36 -22.97
C ALA A 112 -16.47 4.72 -21.82
N ARG A 113 -17.16 3.72 -21.26
CA ARG A 113 -18.03 3.93 -20.10
C ARG A 113 -17.23 4.21 -18.84
N TRP A 114 -16.07 3.57 -18.64
CA TRP A 114 -15.20 3.90 -17.53
C TRP A 114 -14.63 5.33 -17.63
N GLU A 115 -14.21 5.77 -18.80
CA GLU A 115 -13.79 7.16 -19.05
C GLU A 115 -14.94 8.15 -18.77
N ALA A 116 -16.15 7.82 -19.21
CA ALA A 116 -17.34 8.64 -18.94
C ALA A 116 -17.66 8.72 -17.43
N PHE A 117 -17.43 7.65 -16.66
CA PHE A 117 -17.53 7.68 -15.20
C PHE A 117 -16.43 8.53 -14.57
N ASN A 118 -15.20 8.40 -15.06
CA ASN A 118 -14.05 9.15 -14.57
C ASN A 118 -14.29 10.67 -14.62
N THR A 119 -14.84 11.15 -15.72
CA THR A 119 -15.18 12.58 -15.90
C THR A 119 -16.37 13.05 -15.06
N ARG A 120 -17.21 12.14 -14.55
CA ARG A 120 -18.45 12.44 -13.81
C ARG A 120 -18.35 12.16 -12.30
N ARG A 121 -17.21 11.69 -11.82
CA ARG A 121 -17.02 11.24 -10.43
C ARG A 121 -17.42 12.27 -9.37
N GLU A 122 -17.01 13.53 -9.54
CA GLU A 122 -17.31 14.60 -8.58
C GLU A 122 -18.80 14.89 -8.50
N ARG A 123 -19.47 14.91 -9.65
CA ARG A 123 -20.92 15.09 -9.74
C ARG A 123 -21.64 13.92 -9.08
N LEU A 124 -21.19 12.69 -9.33
CA LEU A 124 -21.76 11.50 -8.72
C LEU A 124 -21.62 11.54 -7.18
N ALA A 125 -20.41 11.86 -6.68
CA ALA A 125 -20.16 11.96 -5.24
C ALA A 125 -21.00 13.06 -4.57
N ALA A 126 -21.19 14.19 -5.24
CA ALA A 126 -21.99 15.29 -4.72
C ALA A 126 -23.47 14.94 -4.59
N LYS A 127 -24.00 14.11 -5.50
CA LYS A 127 -25.43 13.81 -5.62
C LYS A 127 -25.85 12.46 -5.02
N ALA A 128 -25.04 11.43 -5.18
CA ALA A 128 -25.31 10.09 -4.65
C ALA A 128 -24.66 9.92 -3.28
N ARG A 129 -25.24 10.50 -2.22
CA ARG A 129 -24.76 10.34 -0.84
C ARG A 129 -25.05 8.94 -0.30
N ALA A 130 -24.54 7.92 -0.97
CA ALA A 130 -24.71 6.52 -0.63
C ALA A 130 -23.42 5.74 -0.85
N ARG A 131 -23.32 4.59 -0.23
CA ARG A 131 -22.25 3.62 -0.44
C ARG A 131 -22.59 2.79 -1.67
N LEU A 132 -21.85 2.99 -2.75
CA LEU A 132 -22.06 2.35 -4.04
C LEU A 132 -21.18 1.11 -4.14
N VAL A 133 -21.78 -0.07 -4.17
CA VAL A 133 -21.08 -1.36 -4.23
C VAL A 133 -21.27 -1.95 -5.62
N PHE A 134 -20.25 -1.92 -6.44
CA PHE A 134 -20.26 -2.42 -7.82
C PHE A 134 -19.82 -3.88 -7.86
N TRP A 135 -20.73 -4.77 -8.20
CA TRP A 135 -20.50 -6.20 -8.39
C TRP A 135 -20.14 -6.47 -9.84
N LEU A 136 -18.89 -6.74 -10.10
CA LEU A 136 -18.30 -6.79 -11.44
C LEU A 136 -17.55 -8.11 -11.66
N ASP A 137 -17.21 -8.39 -12.90
CA ASP A 137 -16.18 -9.38 -13.24
C ASP A 137 -14.78 -8.78 -13.17
N GLY A 138 -13.76 -9.65 -13.15
CA GLY A 138 -12.37 -9.20 -13.02
C GLY A 138 -11.89 -8.39 -14.22
N GLU A 139 -12.45 -8.60 -15.42
CA GLU A 139 -12.10 -7.83 -16.61
C GLU A 139 -12.59 -6.38 -16.49
N ALA A 140 -13.83 -6.17 -16.06
CA ALA A 140 -14.38 -4.83 -15.83
C ALA A 140 -13.59 -4.08 -14.75
N ILE A 141 -13.17 -4.75 -13.65
CA ILE A 141 -12.34 -4.14 -12.61
C ILE A 141 -10.96 -3.78 -13.13
N ALA A 142 -10.29 -4.69 -13.86
CA ALA A 142 -8.99 -4.42 -14.47
C ALA A 142 -9.06 -3.27 -15.49
N LEU A 143 -10.17 -3.15 -16.21
CA LEU A 143 -10.40 -2.07 -17.16
C LEU A 143 -10.62 -0.73 -16.45
N ALA A 144 -11.31 -0.72 -15.30
CA ALA A 144 -11.50 0.48 -14.48
C ALA A 144 -10.18 1.13 -14.08
N SER A 145 -9.18 0.33 -13.68
CA SER A 145 -7.87 0.84 -13.26
C SER A 145 -7.10 1.54 -14.39
N ARG A 146 -7.36 1.16 -15.64
CA ARG A 146 -6.67 1.71 -16.83
C ARG A 146 -7.44 2.86 -17.47
N SER A 147 -8.77 2.76 -17.54
CA SER A 147 -9.63 3.70 -18.28
C SER A 147 -10.29 4.76 -17.41
N ALA A 148 -10.22 4.63 -16.09
CA ALA A 148 -10.77 5.58 -15.14
C ALA A 148 -9.82 5.82 -13.96
N PRO A 149 -8.58 6.32 -14.20
CA PRO A 149 -7.55 6.41 -13.17
C PRO A 149 -7.95 7.28 -11.97
N ASP A 150 -8.62 8.40 -12.20
CA ASP A 150 -9.05 9.28 -11.11
C ASP A 150 -10.20 8.64 -10.28
N LEU A 151 -11.16 7.99 -10.95
CA LEU A 151 -12.22 7.26 -10.27
C LEU A 151 -11.65 6.03 -9.53
N TRP A 152 -10.67 5.36 -10.15
CA TRP A 152 -9.92 4.29 -9.50
C TRP A 152 -9.21 4.78 -8.24
N ALA A 153 -8.62 5.98 -8.30
CA ALA A 153 -8.04 6.64 -7.14
C ALA A 153 -9.06 6.94 -6.03
N TRP A 154 -10.32 7.18 -6.36
CA TRP A 154 -11.40 7.46 -5.40
C TRP A 154 -12.07 6.23 -4.79
N ARG A 155 -11.70 5.01 -5.20
CA ARG A 155 -12.31 3.80 -4.65
C ARG A 155 -12.05 3.66 -3.15
N SER A 156 -13.08 3.30 -2.43
CA SER A 156 -13.02 3.05 -0.99
C SER A 156 -12.61 1.61 -0.64
N GLY A 157 -12.49 0.74 -1.64
CA GLY A 157 -12.01 -0.63 -1.48
C GLY A 157 -12.30 -1.51 -2.70
N VAL A 158 -11.51 -2.59 -2.83
CA VAL A 158 -11.73 -3.68 -3.78
C VAL A 158 -11.78 -4.99 -2.99
N TYR A 159 -12.77 -5.83 -3.29
CA TYR A 159 -13.05 -7.08 -2.60
C TYR A 159 -13.28 -8.19 -3.62
N ALA A 160 -12.91 -9.43 -3.29
CA ALA A 160 -13.07 -10.56 -4.19
C ALA A 160 -13.80 -11.72 -3.49
N PHE A 161 -14.92 -12.14 -4.07
CA PHE A 161 -15.67 -13.33 -3.65
C PHE A 161 -15.60 -14.35 -4.77
N LEU A 162 -14.57 -15.16 -4.73
CA LEU A 162 -14.36 -16.22 -5.71
C LEU A 162 -14.87 -17.54 -5.14
N PRO A 163 -15.52 -18.40 -5.97
CA PRO A 163 -15.88 -19.72 -5.53
C PRO A 163 -14.60 -20.43 -5.08
N ALA A 164 -14.69 -21.19 -3.98
CA ALA A 164 -13.63 -22.13 -3.64
C ALA A 164 -13.38 -22.97 -4.91
N ALA A 165 -12.14 -23.02 -5.39
CA ALA A 165 -11.80 -23.88 -6.50
C ALA A 165 -12.35 -25.26 -6.18
N ALA A 166 -13.25 -25.77 -7.03
CA ALA A 166 -13.79 -27.10 -6.80
C ALA A 166 -12.61 -28.06 -6.68
N PRO A 167 -12.57 -28.91 -5.62
CA PRO A 167 -11.55 -29.95 -5.56
C PRO A 167 -11.64 -30.75 -6.86
N GLY A 168 -10.71 -30.57 -7.79
CA GLY A 168 -10.72 -31.17 -9.12
C GLY A 168 -10.78 -30.24 -10.34
N ALA A 169 -11.13 -28.98 -10.20
CA ALA A 169 -11.16 -28.05 -11.35
C ALA A 169 -9.75 -27.62 -11.81
N LEU A 170 -8.72 -27.84 -10.97
CA LEU A 170 -7.31 -27.66 -11.31
C LEU A 170 -6.52 -29.00 -11.21
N THR A 171 -7.18 -30.12 -10.92
CA THR A 171 -6.59 -31.44 -10.74
C THR A 171 -7.06 -32.45 -11.79
N GLY A 172 -7.12 -32.06 -13.07
CA GLY A 172 -6.95 -33.04 -14.12
C GLY A 172 -5.49 -33.47 -14.13
N PRO A 173 -5.14 -34.74 -14.48
CA PRO A 173 -3.75 -35.12 -14.76
C PRO A 173 -3.29 -34.30 -15.98
N GLY A 174 -2.75 -33.09 -15.74
CA GLY A 174 -2.40 -32.09 -16.74
C GLY A 174 -2.84 -30.65 -16.39
N GLY A 175 -3.34 -30.37 -15.19
CA GLY A 175 -3.62 -29.00 -14.73
C GLY A 175 -2.37 -28.13 -14.89
N GLU A 176 -2.47 -27.11 -15.77
CA GLU A 176 -1.33 -26.26 -16.12
C GLU A 176 -0.85 -25.54 -14.85
N ARG A 177 0.42 -25.74 -14.52
CA ARG A 177 1.06 -25.04 -13.40
C ARG A 177 0.92 -23.54 -13.62
N PRO A 178 0.45 -22.76 -12.62
CA PRO A 178 0.45 -21.31 -12.72
C PRO A 178 1.86 -20.84 -13.09
N ARG A 179 2.00 -20.05 -14.15
CA ARG A 179 3.31 -19.52 -14.55
C ARG A 179 3.79 -18.59 -13.44
N PRO A 180 4.99 -18.84 -12.86
CA PRO A 180 5.54 -17.90 -11.88
C PRO A 180 5.67 -16.54 -12.53
N THR A 181 5.18 -15.50 -11.88
CA THR A 181 5.52 -14.13 -12.26
C THR A 181 6.94 -13.87 -11.79
N PRO A 182 7.83 -13.27 -12.62
CA PRO A 182 9.14 -12.87 -12.15
C PRO A 182 8.97 -12.06 -10.85
N ALA A 183 9.68 -12.45 -9.81
CA ALA A 183 9.77 -11.61 -8.62
C ALA A 183 10.24 -10.22 -9.07
N PRO A 184 9.71 -9.11 -8.51
CA PRO A 184 10.33 -7.83 -8.68
C PRO A 184 11.80 -8.01 -8.28
N ASN A 185 12.70 -7.62 -9.16
CA ASN A 185 14.14 -7.73 -8.92
C ASN A 185 14.45 -7.04 -7.59
N ASP A 186 15.50 -7.47 -6.88
CA ASP A 186 16.02 -6.82 -5.66
C ASP A 186 16.31 -5.30 -5.84
N ASP A 187 16.26 -4.80 -7.06
CA ASP A 187 16.41 -3.40 -7.46
C ASP A 187 15.15 -2.53 -7.24
N GLY A 188 14.16 -3.01 -6.49
CA GLY A 188 12.98 -2.21 -6.09
C GLY A 188 11.90 -2.08 -7.15
N GLY A 189 11.78 -3.04 -8.06
CA GLY A 189 10.66 -3.13 -9.01
C GLY A 189 9.32 -3.15 -8.27
N VAL A 190 8.53 -2.11 -8.41
CA VAL A 190 7.20 -2.01 -7.78
C VAL A 190 6.28 -3.04 -8.42
N ASP A 191 5.66 -3.90 -7.62
CA ASP A 191 4.58 -4.77 -8.11
C ASP A 191 3.39 -3.91 -8.56
N THR A 192 3.23 -3.79 -9.86
CA THR A 192 2.19 -2.95 -10.49
C THR A 192 0.79 -3.55 -10.42
N ARG A 193 0.65 -4.79 -9.89
CA ARG A 193 -0.65 -5.44 -9.71
C ARG A 193 -1.48 -4.72 -8.65
N SER A 194 -2.76 -4.57 -8.89
CA SER A 194 -3.71 -4.07 -7.90
C SER A 194 -3.80 -5.01 -6.69
N MET A 195 -4.30 -4.53 -5.55
CA MET A 195 -4.53 -5.39 -4.37
C MET A 195 -5.46 -6.58 -4.70
N ALA A 196 -6.48 -6.36 -5.53
CA ALA A 196 -7.38 -7.44 -5.95
C ALA A 196 -6.67 -8.50 -6.79
N GLU A 197 -5.80 -8.08 -7.70
CA GLU A 197 -4.99 -9.01 -8.51
C GLU A 197 -4.00 -9.80 -7.65
N ARG A 198 -3.36 -9.15 -6.67
CA ARG A 198 -2.48 -9.82 -5.70
C ARG A 198 -3.24 -10.82 -4.85
N SER A 199 -4.40 -10.44 -4.30
CA SER A 199 -5.24 -11.34 -3.50
C SER A 199 -5.73 -12.54 -4.31
N ARG A 200 -6.15 -12.33 -5.57
CA ARG A 200 -6.51 -13.41 -6.49
C ARG A 200 -5.35 -14.36 -6.72
N ARG A 201 -4.17 -13.80 -6.94
CA ARG A 201 -2.96 -14.59 -7.18
C ARG A 201 -2.56 -15.43 -5.97
N VAL A 202 -2.75 -14.92 -4.76
CA VAL A 202 -2.59 -15.69 -3.51
C VAL A 202 -3.50 -16.92 -3.50
N VAL A 203 -4.79 -16.74 -3.82
CA VAL A 203 -5.77 -17.85 -3.86
C VAL A 203 -5.37 -18.89 -4.92
N GLU A 204 -4.98 -18.44 -6.11
CA GLU A 204 -4.53 -19.33 -7.21
C GLU A 204 -3.32 -20.17 -6.82
N ILE A 205 -2.30 -19.53 -6.22
CA ILE A 205 -1.08 -20.22 -5.79
C ILE A 205 -1.39 -21.24 -4.68
N ARG A 206 -2.17 -20.86 -3.67
CA ARG A 206 -2.57 -21.76 -2.59
C ARG A 206 -3.33 -22.97 -3.12
N ALA A 207 -4.34 -22.75 -3.96
CA ALA A 207 -5.11 -23.84 -4.54
C ALA A 207 -4.23 -24.84 -5.29
N TRP A 208 -3.23 -24.35 -6.04
CA TRP A 208 -2.29 -25.23 -6.71
C TRP A 208 -1.38 -25.99 -5.76
N LEU A 209 -0.82 -25.32 -4.74
CA LEU A 209 0.07 -25.94 -3.76
C LEU A 209 -0.67 -27.01 -2.93
N GLU A 210 -1.92 -26.75 -2.53
CA GLU A 210 -2.79 -27.69 -1.82
C GLU A 210 -3.21 -28.89 -2.69
N GLY A 211 -3.53 -28.62 -3.94
CA GLY A 211 -3.93 -29.66 -4.90
C GLY A 211 -2.75 -30.54 -5.39
N ASN A 212 -1.49 -30.10 -5.16
CA ASN A 212 -0.29 -30.80 -5.61
C ASN A 212 0.75 -30.96 -4.48
N PRO A 213 0.40 -31.60 -3.35
CA PRO A 213 1.30 -31.74 -2.20
C PRO A 213 2.57 -32.52 -2.53
N GLU A 214 2.46 -33.50 -3.45
CA GLU A 214 3.57 -34.37 -3.88
C GLU A 214 4.37 -33.82 -5.06
N ALA A 215 4.08 -32.61 -5.53
CA ALA A 215 4.87 -31.98 -6.60
C ALA A 215 6.32 -31.80 -6.16
N PRO A 216 7.31 -32.02 -7.04
CA PRO A 216 8.72 -31.81 -6.73
C PRO A 216 8.99 -30.38 -6.18
N ASP A 217 9.91 -30.29 -5.22
CA ASP A 217 10.26 -29.03 -4.57
C ASP A 217 10.71 -27.97 -5.57
N GLU A 218 11.41 -28.33 -6.64
CA GLU A 218 11.84 -27.47 -7.74
C GLU A 218 10.68 -26.85 -8.52
N LEU A 219 9.53 -27.50 -8.54
CA LEU A 219 8.32 -26.96 -9.17
C LEU A 219 7.51 -26.09 -8.22
N ARG A 220 7.62 -26.31 -6.94
CA ARG A 220 6.87 -25.59 -5.91
C ARG A 220 7.52 -24.28 -5.51
N ILE A 221 8.86 -24.24 -5.48
CA ILE A 221 9.62 -23.16 -4.85
C ILE A 221 9.29 -21.77 -5.40
N SER A 222 9.21 -21.62 -6.73
CA SER A 222 8.92 -20.30 -7.32
C SER A 222 7.53 -19.76 -6.98
N LEU A 223 6.55 -20.65 -6.76
CA LEU A 223 5.21 -20.24 -6.31
C LEU A 223 5.19 -19.96 -4.80
N VAL A 224 5.97 -20.69 -4.02
CA VAL A 224 6.15 -20.44 -2.58
C VAL A 224 6.82 -19.09 -2.35
N ASP A 225 7.86 -18.75 -3.12
CA ASP A 225 8.54 -17.46 -3.05
C ASP A 225 7.59 -16.31 -3.45
N GLU A 226 6.84 -16.49 -4.55
CA GLU A 226 5.85 -15.51 -5.00
C GLU A 226 4.77 -15.28 -3.94
N LEU A 227 4.27 -16.35 -3.31
CA LEU A 227 3.27 -16.25 -2.25
C LEU A 227 3.78 -15.43 -1.06
N GLY A 228 5.01 -15.67 -0.61
CA GLY A 228 5.62 -14.90 0.46
C GLY A 228 5.77 -13.40 0.15
N LEU A 229 6.05 -13.04 -1.11
CA LEU A 229 6.10 -11.64 -1.56
C LEU A 229 4.71 -11.01 -1.59
N LEU A 230 3.72 -11.73 -2.09
CA LEU A 230 2.34 -11.25 -2.15
C LEU A 230 1.75 -10.99 -0.77
N LEU A 231 1.93 -11.91 0.17
CA LEU A 231 1.46 -11.75 1.56
C LEU A 231 2.06 -10.50 2.21
N PHE A 232 3.37 -10.29 2.05
CA PHE A 232 4.03 -9.08 2.54
C PHE A 232 3.45 -7.81 1.89
N SER A 233 3.27 -7.81 0.57
CA SER A 233 2.76 -6.66 -0.18
C SER A 233 1.29 -6.33 0.11
N LEU A 234 0.53 -7.30 0.63
CA LEU A 234 -0.85 -7.11 1.09
C LEU A 234 -0.92 -6.60 2.54
N GLY A 235 0.22 -6.52 3.23
CA GLY A 235 0.28 -6.12 4.64
C GLY A 235 -0.02 -7.24 5.63
N ASP A 236 -0.10 -8.48 5.17
CA ASP A 236 -0.39 -9.67 5.98
C ASP A 236 0.90 -10.17 6.66
N LEU A 237 1.48 -9.33 7.52
CA LEU A 237 2.82 -9.53 8.07
C LEU A 237 2.94 -10.81 8.91
N ASP A 238 1.88 -11.20 9.63
CA ASP A 238 1.88 -12.43 10.45
C ASP A 238 1.91 -13.67 9.55
N GLU A 239 1.08 -13.69 8.54
CA GLU A 239 1.03 -14.81 7.61
C GLU A 239 2.28 -14.88 6.73
N ALA A 240 2.78 -13.72 6.25
CA ALA A 240 4.02 -13.64 5.51
C ALA A 240 5.21 -14.19 6.32
N LEU A 241 5.27 -13.86 7.62
CA LEU A 241 6.33 -14.34 8.51
C LEU A 241 6.23 -15.86 8.72
N SER A 242 5.03 -16.38 9.02
CA SER A 242 4.80 -17.82 9.19
C SER A 242 5.14 -18.59 7.91
N HIS A 243 4.63 -18.12 6.76
CA HIS A 243 4.91 -18.73 5.46
C HIS A 243 6.41 -18.82 5.16
N ARG A 244 7.17 -17.73 5.39
CA ARG A 244 8.62 -17.73 5.16
C ARG A 244 9.37 -18.64 6.10
N ARG A 245 8.98 -18.71 7.38
CA ARG A 245 9.64 -19.55 8.37
C ARG A 245 9.31 -21.04 8.22
N GLU A 246 8.07 -21.37 7.94
CA GLU A 246 7.54 -22.75 8.02
C GLU A 246 7.49 -23.43 6.65
N VAL A 247 7.42 -22.68 5.56
CA VAL A 247 7.29 -23.24 4.21
C VAL A 247 8.49 -22.89 3.33
N GLU A 248 8.76 -21.59 3.10
CA GLU A 248 9.77 -21.12 2.17
C GLU A 248 11.20 -21.53 2.59
N LEU A 249 11.61 -21.19 3.81
CA LEU A 249 12.95 -21.48 4.31
C LEU A 249 13.26 -22.98 4.39
N PRO A 250 12.38 -23.88 4.91
CA PRO A 250 12.60 -25.30 4.85
C PRO A 250 12.72 -25.86 3.43
N LEU A 251 11.97 -25.30 2.48
CA LEU A 251 12.01 -25.72 1.09
C LEU A 251 13.36 -25.41 0.45
N HIS A 252 13.88 -24.19 0.62
CA HIS A 252 15.23 -23.82 0.16
C HIS A 252 16.32 -24.64 0.83
N ARG A 253 16.13 -25.04 2.12
CA ARG A 253 17.06 -25.96 2.81
C ARG A 253 17.10 -27.33 2.16
N ARG A 254 15.94 -27.91 1.80
CA ARG A 254 15.88 -29.21 1.12
C ARG A 254 16.50 -29.17 -0.27
N LEU A 255 16.32 -28.04 -0.98
CA LEU A 255 16.93 -27.82 -2.30
C LEU A 255 18.45 -27.52 -2.23
N GLY A 256 19.01 -27.33 -1.04
CA GLY A 256 20.42 -26.98 -0.86
C GLY A 256 20.79 -25.58 -1.35
N ASP A 257 19.81 -24.72 -1.63
CA ASP A 257 20.02 -23.37 -2.14
C ASP A 257 20.31 -22.39 -1.00
N SER A 258 21.59 -22.32 -0.62
CA SER A 258 22.05 -21.45 0.46
C SER A 258 21.84 -19.96 0.17
N ARG A 259 21.90 -19.54 -1.09
CA ARG A 259 21.67 -18.14 -1.47
C ARG A 259 20.21 -17.74 -1.21
N SER A 260 19.26 -18.53 -1.73
CA SER A 260 17.83 -18.26 -1.51
C SER A 260 17.44 -18.40 -0.04
N GLN A 261 18.10 -19.28 0.74
CA GLN A 261 17.95 -19.30 2.20
C GLN A 261 18.32 -17.95 2.84
N ALA A 262 19.45 -17.34 2.43
CA ALA A 262 19.87 -16.04 2.94
C ALA A 262 18.87 -14.94 2.53
N ILE A 263 18.42 -14.93 1.28
CA ILE A 263 17.37 -13.99 0.81
C ILE A 263 16.10 -14.11 1.66
N THR A 264 15.64 -15.35 1.92
CA THR A 264 14.45 -15.58 2.74
C THR A 264 14.66 -15.11 4.18
N MET A 265 15.86 -15.31 4.77
CA MET A 265 16.21 -14.79 6.09
C MET A 265 16.19 -13.26 6.11
N GLY A 266 16.74 -12.61 5.07
CA GLY A 266 16.68 -11.15 4.93
C GLY A 266 15.24 -10.64 4.85
N ARG A 267 14.37 -11.31 4.10
CA ARG A 267 12.94 -10.96 4.01
C ARG A 267 12.19 -11.20 5.33
N ILE A 268 12.56 -12.21 6.13
CA ILE A 268 12.05 -12.38 7.49
C ILE A 268 12.48 -11.20 8.36
N ALA A 269 13.73 -10.75 8.25
CA ALA A 269 14.21 -9.59 8.98
C ALA A 269 13.46 -8.30 8.56
N ASP A 270 13.16 -8.11 7.27
CA ASP A 270 12.34 -6.98 6.78
C ASP A 270 10.93 -6.98 7.42
N ILE A 271 10.30 -8.15 7.55
CA ILE A 271 8.98 -8.28 8.22
C ILE A 271 9.09 -7.94 9.71
N LEU A 272 10.11 -8.43 10.38
CA LEU A 272 10.33 -8.17 11.81
C LEU A 272 10.61 -6.70 12.07
N GLU A 273 11.38 -6.04 11.20
CA GLU A 273 11.61 -4.60 11.23
C GLU A 273 10.29 -3.83 11.09
N ALA A 274 9.45 -4.17 10.10
CA ALA A 274 8.12 -3.57 9.92
C ALA A 274 7.20 -3.76 11.13
N ARG A 275 7.42 -4.80 11.94
CA ARG A 275 6.71 -5.07 13.20
C ARG A 275 7.37 -4.40 14.42
N GLY A 276 8.44 -3.63 14.24
CA GLY A 276 9.21 -3.03 15.31
C GLY A 276 10.06 -3.99 16.13
N GLN A 277 10.22 -5.26 15.69
CA GLN A 277 11.02 -6.28 16.36
C GLN A 277 12.51 -6.17 15.94
N LEU A 278 13.09 -4.98 16.20
CA LEU A 278 14.40 -4.57 15.68
C LEU A 278 15.55 -5.47 16.13
N ASP A 279 15.52 -5.97 17.37
CA ASP A 279 16.60 -6.83 17.91
C ASP A 279 16.66 -8.17 17.18
N GLU A 280 15.50 -8.79 16.93
CA GLU A 280 15.45 -10.06 16.21
C GLU A 280 15.80 -9.88 14.73
N ALA A 281 15.34 -8.80 14.11
CA ALA A 281 15.69 -8.46 12.74
C ALA A 281 17.19 -8.29 12.57
N LEU A 282 17.85 -7.52 13.44
CA LEU A 282 19.29 -7.30 13.41
C LEU A 282 20.06 -8.62 13.60
N ARG A 283 19.65 -9.42 14.58
CA ARG A 283 20.26 -10.74 14.83
C ARG A 283 20.20 -11.65 13.60
N ILE A 284 19.05 -11.73 12.93
CA ILE A 284 18.91 -12.55 11.72
C ILE A 284 19.86 -12.05 10.62
N ARG A 285 19.94 -10.74 10.39
CA ARG A 285 20.85 -10.19 9.39
C ARG A 285 22.31 -10.50 9.69
N GLN A 286 22.74 -10.33 10.94
CA GLN A 286 24.15 -10.49 11.34
C GLN A 286 24.56 -11.96 11.48
N GLU A 287 23.70 -12.81 12.07
CA GLU A 287 24.07 -14.19 12.41
C GLU A 287 23.65 -15.22 11.37
N ALA A 288 22.62 -14.94 10.58
CA ALA A 288 22.07 -15.90 9.65
C ALA A 288 22.24 -15.52 8.17
N GLU A 289 21.98 -14.26 7.80
CA GLU A 289 22.05 -13.80 6.42
C GLU A 289 23.50 -13.48 5.98
N LEU A 290 24.18 -12.59 6.70
CA LEU A 290 25.50 -12.08 6.36
C LEU A 290 26.57 -13.18 6.19
N PRO A 291 26.68 -14.19 7.09
CA PRO A 291 27.68 -15.25 6.96
C PRO A 291 27.49 -16.11 5.71
N VAL A 292 26.30 -16.17 5.16
CA VAL A 292 26.04 -16.91 3.92
C VAL A 292 26.66 -16.16 2.74
N TYR A 293 26.41 -14.85 2.61
CA TYR A 293 27.01 -14.06 1.54
C TYR A 293 28.54 -13.98 1.64
N GLU A 294 29.08 -13.98 2.86
CA GLU A 294 30.54 -14.08 3.07
C GLU A 294 31.09 -15.40 2.50
N ARG A 295 30.47 -16.52 2.83
CA ARG A 295 30.90 -17.84 2.30
C ARG A 295 30.74 -17.95 0.79
N LEU A 296 29.71 -17.32 0.21
CA LEU A 296 29.46 -17.31 -1.22
C LEU A 296 30.36 -16.31 -1.98
N GLY A 297 31.09 -15.44 -1.27
CA GLY A 297 31.87 -14.36 -1.89
C GLY A 297 30.99 -13.32 -2.59
N ASP A 298 29.70 -13.25 -2.26
CA ASP A 298 28.75 -12.28 -2.83
C ASP A 298 28.89 -10.93 -2.12
N LEU A 299 29.89 -10.17 -2.57
CA LEU A 299 30.23 -8.88 -1.98
C LEU A 299 29.09 -7.87 -2.07
N ARG A 300 28.29 -7.88 -3.16
CA ARG A 300 27.16 -6.95 -3.33
C ARG A 300 26.08 -7.23 -2.31
N SER A 301 25.59 -8.47 -2.23
CA SER A 301 24.55 -8.86 -1.26
C SER A 301 25.03 -8.67 0.18
N LYS A 302 26.32 -8.97 0.47
CA LYS A 302 26.92 -8.67 1.76
C LYS A 302 26.79 -7.18 2.11
N ALA A 303 27.19 -6.27 1.21
CA ALA A 303 27.15 -4.83 1.46
C ALA A 303 25.70 -4.32 1.63
N ILE A 304 24.74 -4.85 0.87
CA ILE A 304 23.31 -4.55 1.04
C ILE A 304 22.83 -4.97 2.44
N THR A 305 23.17 -6.19 2.89
CA THR A 305 22.78 -6.69 4.22
C THR A 305 23.38 -5.86 5.35
N MET A 306 24.65 -5.41 5.19
CA MET A 306 25.31 -4.51 6.14
C MET A 306 24.59 -3.16 6.19
N GLY A 307 24.24 -2.57 5.04
CA GLY A 307 23.46 -1.34 4.97
C GLY A 307 22.11 -1.46 5.66
N LYS A 308 21.35 -2.53 5.40
CA LYS A 308 20.09 -2.79 6.09
C LYS A 308 20.26 -3.03 7.60
N SER A 309 21.38 -3.62 8.04
CA SER A 309 21.71 -3.71 9.47
C SER A 309 21.95 -2.34 10.08
N ALA A 310 22.61 -1.45 9.34
CA ALA A 310 22.83 -0.06 9.76
C ALA A 310 21.50 0.74 9.83
N ASP A 311 20.56 0.52 8.91
CA ASP A 311 19.22 1.12 8.97
C ASP A 311 18.49 0.71 10.27
N ILE A 312 18.56 -0.55 10.68
CA ILE A 312 18.01 -1.04 11.96
C ILE A 312 18.71 -0.38 13.15
N LEU A 313 20.05 -0.24 13.11
CA LEU A 313 20.81 0.44 14.16
C LEU A 313 20.42 1.92 14.26
N GLN A 314 20.21 2.59 13.13
CA GLN A 314 19.69 3.96 13.10
C GLN A 314 18.31 4.04 13.77
N ALA A 315 17.39 3.13 13.44
CA ALA A 315 16.06 3.07 14.07
C ALA A 315 16.13 2.85 15.59
N ARG A 316 17.18 2.19 16.08
CA ARG A 316 17.49 2.02 17.51
C ARG A 316 18.21 3.22 18.14
N GLY A 317 18.47 4.28 17.37
CA GLY A 317 19.22 5.46 17.82
C GLY A 317 20.74 5.27 17.91
N GLN A 318 21.28 4.14 17.42
CA GLN A 318 22.74 3.85 17.42
C GLN A 318 23.39 4.48 16.18
N LEU A 319 23.33 5.82 16.10
CA LEU A 319 23.69 6.59 14.90
C LEU A 319 25.18 6.48 14.53
N ASP A 320 26.07 6.39 15.52
CA ASP A 320 27.52 6.33 15.25
C ASP A 320 27.89 5.01 14.58
N GLU A 321 27.36 3.90 15.07
CA GLU A 321 27.61 2.59 14.48
C GLU A 321 26.95 2.43 13.11
N ALA A 322 25.73 2.93 12.94
CA ALA A 322 25.05 2.95 11.64
C ALA A 322 25.87 3.74 10.61
N LEU A 323 26.39 4.91 10.98
CA LEU A 323 27.22 5.74 10.12
C LEU A 323 28.52 5.03 9.74
N ARG A 324 29.19 4.42 10.72
CA ARG A 324 30.42 3.67 10.50
C ARG A 324 30.23 2.54 9.48
N ILE A 325 29.17 1.74 9.65
CA ILE A 325 28.87 0.63 8.74
C ILE A 325 28.64 1.14 7.32
N HIS A 326 27.84 2.19 7.14
CA HIS A 326 27.62 2.75 5.82
C HIS A 326 28.89 3.29 5.18
N GLN A 327 29.72 4.05 5.93
CA GLN A 327 30.90 4.72 5.39
C GLN A 327 32.09 3.77 5.18
N GLU A 328 32.34 2.88 6.13
CA GLU A 328 33.56 2.07 6.12
C GLU A 328 33.38 0.67 5.52
N GLU A 329 32.12 0.15 5.52
CA GLU A 329 31.89 -1.23 5.11
C GLU A 329 31.04 -1.32 3.84
N ALA A 330 29.89 -0.63 3.71
CA ALA A 330 29.02 -0.75 2.56
C ALA A 330 29.48 0.10 1.36
N LEU A 331 29.71 1.39 1.57
CA LEU A 331 30.05 2.35 0.52
C LEU A 331 31.30 1.94 -0.30
N PRO A 332 32.43 1.54 0.32
CA PRO A 332 33.61 1.15 -0.45
C PRO A 332 33.40 -0.08 -1.33
N VAL A 333 32.46 -0.95 -0.97
CA VAL A 333 32.12 -2.11 -1.79
C VAL A 333 31.39 -1.68 -3.05
N PHE A 334 30.38 -0.81 -2.94
CA PHE A 334 29.64 -0.32 -4.10
C PHE A 334 30.53 0.52 -5.03
N GLU A 335 31.45 1.31 -4.48
CA GLU A 335 32.45 2.03 -5.26
C GLU A 335 33.35 1.09 -6.07
N ARG A 336 33.86 0.04 -5.44
CA ARG A 336 34.70 -0.97 -6.11
C ARG A 336 33.95 -1.75 -7.18
N LEU A 337 32.67 -2.03 -6.96
CA LEU A 337 31.81 -2.74 -7.91
C LEU A 337 31.31 -1.82 -9.05
N GLY A 338 31.50 -0.50 -8.94
CA GLY A 338 30.91 0.46 -9.88
C GLY A 338 29.38 0.49 -9.83
N ASP A 339 28.77 0.03 -8.72
CA ASP A 339 27.32 0.06 -8.51
C ASP A 339 26.89 1.47 -8.09
N VAL A 340 26.74 2.32 -9.09
CA VAL A 340 26.46 3.75 -8.94
C VAL A 340 25.13 4.00 -8.21
N ARG A 341 24.12 3.15 -8.45
CA ARG A 341 22.81 3.26 -7.79
C ARG A 341 22.88 2.94 -6.31
N SER A 342 23.47 1.78 -5.96
CA SER A 342 23.63 1.39 -4.55
C SER A 342 24.54 2.35 -3.78
N LYS A 343 25.56 2.91 -4.46
CA LYS A 343 26.37 4.01 -3.91
C LYS A 343 25.49 5.21 -3.54
N ALA A 344 24.65 5.69 -4.46
CA ALA A 344 23.79 6.84 -4.22
C ALA A 344 22.81 6.58 -3.06
N ILE A 345 22.17 5.43 -3.01
CA ILE A 345 21.29 5.02 -1.89
C ILE A 345 22.07 5.08 -0.57
N THR A 346 23.28 4.53 -0.52
CA THR A 346 24.12 4.53 0.68
C THR A 346 24.51 5.95 1.12
N MET A 347 24.86 6.83 0.17
CA MET A 347 25.13 8.25 0.44
C MET A 347 23.88 8.95 1.01
N GLY A 348 22.70 8.65 0.47
CA GLY A 348 21.44 9.12 1.03
C GLY A 348 21.21 8.66 2.47
N ARG A 349 21.50 7.39 2.82
CA ARG A 349 21.42 6.89 4.20
C ARG A 349 22.41 7.60 5.14
N ILE A 350 23.63 7.84 4.67
CA ILE A 350 24.62 8.63 5.40
C ILE A 350 24.07 10.04 5.68
N ALA A 351 23.46 10.68 4.68
CA ALA A 351 22.87 12.01 4.85
C ALA A 351 21.70 12.00 5.85
N ASP A 352 20.83 10.96 5.85
CA ASP A 352 19.77 10.81 6.86
C ASP A 352 20.32 10.73 8.29
N ILE A 353 21.40 9.96 8.49
CA ILE A 353 22.07 9.85 9.80
C ILE A 353 22.71 11.17 10.21
N LEU A 354 23.39 11.86 9.30
CA LEU A 354 24.00 13.16 9.56
C LEU A 354 22.94 14.21 9.91
N GLN A 355 21.81 14.20 9.22
CA GLN A 355 20.65 15.05 9.56
C GLN A 355 20.14 14.75 10.97
N ALA A 356 19.96 13.49 11.33
CA ALA A 356 19.55 13.09 12.69
C ALA A 356 20.54 13.52 13.77
N ARG A 357 21.83 13.64 13.42
CA ARG A 357 22.89 14.17 14.30
C ARG A 357 22.97 15.70 14.31
N GLY A 358 22.12 16.39 13.55
CA GLY A 358 22.15 17.85 13.40
C GLY A 358 23.27 18.39 12.50
N GLN A 359 24.01 17.52 11.80
CA GLN A 359 25.07 17.89 10.85
C GLN A 359 24.47 18.26 9.49
N LEU A 360 23.63 19.30 9.50
CA LEU A 360 22.76 19.66 8.37
C LEU A 360 23.53 20.12 7.11
N ASP A 361 24.68 20.79 7.28
CA ASP A 361 25.46 21.28 6.14
C ASP A 361 26.07 20.12 5.34
N GLU A 362 26.62 19.14 6.03
CA GLU A 362 27.21 17.97 5.39
C GLU A 362 26.12 17.06 4.78
N ALA A 363 24.99 16.88 5.48
CA ALA A 363 23.84 16.15 4.94
C ALA A 363 23.33 16.79 3.63
N LEU A 364 23.22 18.12 3.60
CA LEU A 364 22.80 18.86 2.42
C LEU A 364 23.78 18.70 1.25
N ARG A 365 25.08 18.84 1.53
CA ARG A 365 26.12 18.65 0.52
C ARG A 365 26.04 17.25 -0.11
N ILE A 366 25.95 16.20 0.69
CA ILE A 366 25.84 14.83 0.21
C ILE A 366 24.59 14.65 -0.67
N ARG A 367 23.44 15.16 -0.24
CA ARG A 367 22.20 15.08 -1.03
C ARG A 367 22.35 15.76 -2.39
N GLN A 368 22.95 16.95 -2.43
CA GLN A 368 23.05 17.73 -3.65
C GLN A 368 24.13 17.23 -4.60
N GLU A 369 25.33 16.96 -4.08
CA GLU A 369 26.50 16.66 -4.91
C GLU A 369 26.62 15.17 -5.24
N GLU A 370 26.30 14.27 -4.29
CA GLU A 370 26.57 12.85 -4.43
C GLU A 370 25.32 12.06 -4.84
N GLU A 371 24.16 12.34 -4.25
CA GLU A 371 22.94 11.56 -4.50
C GLU A 371 22.14 12.10 -5.69
N LEU A 372 21.74 13.37 -5.64
CA LEU A 372 20.88 14.00 -6.67
C LEU A 372 21.52 13.91 -8.07
N SER A 373 22.82 14.19 -8.15
CA SER A 373 23.57 14.14 -9.40
C SER A 373 23.59 12.75 -10.04
N VAL A 374 23.53 11.70 -9.23
CA VAL A 374 23.47 10.31 -9.71
C VAL A 374 22.10 10.00 -10.31
N TYR A 375 21.03 10.32 -9.61
CA TYR A 375 19.67 10.07 -10.13
C TYR A 375 19.36 10.90 -11.37
N ASP A 376 19.91 12.10 -11.46
CA ASP A 376 19.82 12.93 -12.67
C ASP A 376 20.49 12.23 -13.87
N ARG A 377 21.70 11.70 -13.70
CA ARG A 377 22.42 10.95 -14.74
C ARG A 377 21.75 9.62 -15.12
N LEU A 378 21.12 8.96 -14.16
CA LEU A 378 20.38 7.71 -14.38
C LEU A 378 19.02 7.95 -15.02
N GLY A 379 18.55 9.20 -15.11
CA GLY A 379 17.20 9.52 -15.55
C GLY A 379 16.11 9.01 -14.61
N ASP A 380 16.45 8.72 -13.36
CA ASP A 380 15.50 8.24 -12.36
C ASP A 380 14.74 9.41 -11.75
N VAL A 381 13.68 9.79 -12.44
CA VAL A 381 12.89 10.99 -12.12
C VAL A 381 12.20 10.83 -10.73
N ARG A 382 11.83 9.61 -10.34
CA ARG A 382 11.17 9.34 -9.05
C ARG A 382 12.15 9.52 -7.90
N GLU A 383 13.29 8.85 -7.93
CA GLU A 383 14.30 8.95 -6.86
C GLU A 383 14.89 10.37 -6.79
N LYS A 384 15.04 11.04 -7.94
CA LYS A 384 15.41 12.44 -7.97
C LYS A 384 14.42 13.32 -7.19
N ALA A 385 13.12 13.13 -7.39
CA ALA A 385 12.09 13.91 -6.68
C ALA A 385 12.10 13.60 -5.17
N ILE A 386 12.24 12.34 -4.77
CA ILE A 386 12.40 11.96 -3.36
C ILE A 386 13.62 12.67 -2.73
N THR A 387 14.75 12.69 -3.43
CA THR A 387 15.96 13.38 -2.96
C THR A 387 15.75 14.89 -2.82
N MET A 388 15.00 15.52 -3.74
CA MET A 388 14.61 16.93 -3.63
C MET A 388 13.76 17.18 -2.38
N GLY A 389 12.80 16.30 -2.07
CA GLY A 389 12.03 16.36 -0.83
C GLY A 389 12.90 16.27 0.42
N LYS A 390 13.89 15.37 0.42
CA LYS A 390 14.87 15.25 1.51
C LYS A 390 15.75 16.50 1.66
N ILE A 391 16.12 17.14 0.56
CA ILE A 391 16.81 18.43 0.58
C ILE A 391 15.92 19.49 1.22
N ALA A 392 14.63 19.53 0.86
CA ALA A 392 13.68 20.46 1.46
C ALA A 392 13.52 20.23 2.98
N ASP A 393 13.53 18.97 3.46
CA ASP A 393 13.51 18.67 4.90
C ASP A 393 14.74 19.25 5.63
N ILE A 394 15.93 19.12 5.04
CA ILE A 394 17.16 19.69 5.62
C ILE A 394 17.10 21.21 5.62
N LEU A 395 16.64 21.83 4.54
CA LEU A 395 16.47 23.29 4.43
C LEU A 395 15.45 23.82 5.45
N GLN A 396 14.35 23.08 5.67
CA GLN A 396 13.37 23.39 6.72
C GLN A 396 14.01 23.34 8.10
N ALA A 397 14.79 22.30 8.39
CA ALA A 397 15.52 22.17 9.67
C ALA A 397 16.55 23.31 9.89
N ARG A 398 17.08 23.89 8.81
CA ARG A 398 17.96 25.07 8.83
C ARG A 398 17.19 26.38 8.93
N GLY A 399 15.86 26.35 8.93
CA GLY A 399 15.01 27.56 8.91
C GLY A 399 14.89 28.24 7.55
N GLN A 400 15.39 27.65 6.47
CA GLN A 400 15.31 28.16 5.10
C GLN A 400 13.95 27.78 4.48
N LEU A 401 12.88 28.26 5.10
CA LEU A 401 11.51 27.83 4.83
C LEU A 401 11.02 28.18 3.42
N ASP A 402 11.46 29.32 2.86
CA ASP A 402 11.03 29.77 1.51
C ASP A 402 11.59 28.85 0.43
N GLU A 403 12.87 28.49 0.53
CA GLU A 403 13.51 27.60 -0.43
C GLU A 403 12.98 26.16 -0.30
N ALA A 404 12.78 25.69 0.94
CA ALA A 404 12.16 24.37 1.20
C ALA A 404 10.76 24.28 0.56
N LEU A 405 9.95 25.33 0.71
CA LEU A 405 8.61 25.40 0.13
C LEU A 405 8.67 25.41 -1.40
N ARG A 406 9.56 26.21 -1.99
CA ARG A 406 9.76 26.28 -3.44
C ARG A 406 10.09 24.90 -4.02
N ILE A 407 11.07 24.20 -3.43
CA ILE A 407 11.47 22.86 -3.90
C ILE A 407 10.28 21.90 -3.86
N ARG A 408 9.52 21.84 -2.76
CA ARG A 408 8.37 20.94 -2.67
C ARG A 408 7.27 21.28 -3.68
N GLN A 409 6.97 22.56 -3.89
CA GLN A 409 5.88 22.99 -4.78
C GLN A 409 6.26 22.93 -6.26
N GLU A 410 7.47 23.32 -6.62
CA GLU A 410 7.88 23.51 -8.02
C GLU A 410 8.66 22.32 -8.59
N GLU A 411 9.36 21.55 -7.75
CA GLU A 411 10.26 20.50 -8.21
C GLU A 411 9.80 19.10 -7.81
N GLU A 412 9.26 18.90 -6.61
CA GLU A 412 8.86 17.59 -6.10
C GLU A 412 7.41 17.24 -6.48
N LEU A 413 6.44 18.06 -6.07
CA LEU A 413 5.00 17.80 -6.24
C LEU A 413 4.59 17.51 -7.68
N PRO A 414 5.03 18.33 -8.70
CA PRO A 414 4.65 18.10 -10.09
C PRO A 414 5.15 16.76 -10.66
N VAL A 415 6.21 16.22 -10.09
CA VAL A 415 6.74 14.91 -10.49
C VAL A 415 5.79 13.82 -10.05
N PHE A 416 5.39 13.79 -8.78
CA PHE A 416 4.49 12.76 -8.27
C PHE A 416 3.08 12.88 -8.83
N GLU A 417 2.62 14.09 -9.15
CA GLU A 417 1.38 14.28 -9.89
C GLU A 417 1.42 13.65 -11.29
N ARG A 418 2.50 13.86 -12.02
CA ARG A 418 2.71 13.28 -13.35
C ARG A 418 2.88 11.76 -13.31
N LEU A 419 3.55 11.23 -12.29
CA LEU A 419 3.73 9.78 -12.10
C LEU A 419 2.47 9.09 -11.59
N GLY A 420 1.49 9.84 -11.08
CA GLY A 420 0.32 9.28 -10.40
C GLY A 420 0.67 8.59 -9.07
N ASP A 421 1.84 8.91 -8.49
CA ASP A 421 2.27 8.35 -7.20
C ASP A 421 1.56 9.07 -6.05
N MET A 422 0.38 8.55 -5.72
CA MET A 422 -0.51 9.19 -4.75
C MET A 422 0.07 9.20 -3.33
N ARG A 423 0.88 8.21 -2.98
CA ARG A 423 1.51 8.14 -1.66
C ARG A 423 2.57 9.20 -1.50
N GLU A 424 3.49 9.30 -2.46
CA GLU A 424 4.54 10.33 -2.43
C GLU A 424 3.95 11.73 -2.58
N LYS A 425 2.88 11.89 -3.39
CA LYS A 425 2.14 13.15 -3.45
C LYS A 425 1.59 13.55 -2.08
N ALA A 426 0.98 12.62 -1.34
CA ALA A 426 0.45 12.90 0.01
C ALA A 426 1.56 13.30 0.99
N ILE A 427 2.72 12.62 0.94
CA ILE A 427 3.90 12.93 1.75
C ILE A 427 4.43 14.33 1.41
N THR A 428 4.54 14.68 0.12
CA THR A 428 4.98 16.01 -0.32
C THR A 428 4.03 17.10 0.15
N MET A 429 2.71 16.88 0.03
CA MET A 429 1.69 17.82 0.51
C MET A 429 1.74 17.99 2.04
N ALA A 430 1.98 16.93 2.79
CA ALA A 430 2.19 17.00 4.23
C ALA A 430 3.43 17.84 4.57
N GLY A 431 4.54 17.65 3.85
CA GLY A 431 5.74 18.47 4.01
C GLY A 431 5.49 19.97 3.69
N ILE A 432 4.70 20.27 2.65
CA ILE A 432 4.28 21.65 2.35
C ILE A 432 3.50 22.23 3.54
N ALA A 433 2.56 21.47 4.10
CA ALA A 433 1.77 21.90 5.26
C ALA A 433 2.62 22.11 6.52
N ASP A 434 3.62 21.24 6.78
CA ASP A 434 4.59 21.40 7.88
C ASP A 434 5.42 22.68 7.72
N ILE A 435 5.87 23.02 6.52
CA ILE A 435 6.59 24.26 6.25
C ILE A 435 5.69 25.48 6.46
N LEU A 436 4.44 25.43 5.98
CA LEU A 436 3.47 26.51 6.18
C LEU A 436 3.14 26.70 7.68
N GLN A 437 3.03 25.60 8.44
CA GLN A 437 2.88 25.64 9.90
C GLN A 437 4.09 26.33 10.55
N ALA A 438 5.32 25.98 10.15
CA ALA A 438 6.54 26.60 10.66
C ALA A 438 6.61 28.11 10.32
N ARG A 439 6.00 28.55 9.22
CA ARG A 439 5.85 29.97 8.84
C ARG A 439 4.72 30.69 9.58
N GLY A 440 3.97 29.99 10.45
CA GLY A 440 2.80 30.55 11.13
C GLY A 440 1.54 30.63 10.26
N GLN A 441 1.53 30.08 9.05
CA GLN A 441 0.38 30.05 8.14
C GLN A 441 -0.57 28.90 8.50
N LEU A 442 -1.02 28.88 9.77
CA LEU A 442 -1.77 27.78 10.37
C LEU A 442 -3.06 27.41 9.63
N SER A 443 -3.76 28.44 9.08
CA SER A 443 -5.03 28.20 8.39
C SER A 443 -4.84 27.44 7.07
N GLU A 444 -3.77 27.74 6.35
CA GLU A 444 -3.44 27.07 5.09
C GLU A 444 -2.88 25.66 5.32
N ALA A 445 -2.00 25.51 6.31
CA ALA A 445 -1.50 24.20 6.73
C ALA A 445 -2.65 23.26 7.12
N LEU A 446 -3.60 23.75 7.91
CA LEU A 446 -4.79 23.00 8.31
C LEU A 446 -5.63 22.57 7.08
N ARG A 447 -5.87 23.51 6.14
CA ARG A 447 -6.62 23.23 4.91
C ARG A 447 -5.98 22.10 4.11
N ILE A 448 -4.66 22.13 3.94
CA ILE A 448 -3.93 21.09 3.19
C ILE A 448 -4.05 19.74 3.91
N TYR A 449 -3.83 19.69 5.23
CA TYR A 449 -3.97 18.45 5.97
C TYR A 449 -5.37 17.86 5.91
N GLU A 450 -6.42 18.68 6.13
CA GLU A 450 -7.81 18.20 6.16
C GLU A 450 -8.38 17.87 4.80
N LYS A 451 -8.04 18.66 3.76
CA LYS A 451 -8.70 18.55 2.46
C LYS A 451 -7.92 17.75 1.41
N GLU A 452 -6.62 17.60 1.62
CA GLU A 452 -5.75 16.98 0.64
C GLU A 452 -5.03 15.76 1.21
N VAL A 453 -4.26 15.90 2.30
CA VAL A 453 -3.43 14.82 2.84
C VAL A 453 -4.26 13.71 3.48
N LEU A 454 -5.17 14.05 4.40
CA LEU A 454 -5.98 13.07 5.13
C LEU A 454 -6.82 12.20 4.18
N PRO A 455 -7.55 12.76 3.20
CA PRO A 455 -8.31 11.96 2.24
C PRO A 455 -7.45 11.04 1.37
N MET A 456 -6.21 11.46 1.04
CA MET A 456 -5.29 10.61 0.29
C MET A 456 -4.85 9.38 1.09
N PHE A 457 -4.47 9.55 2.36
CA PHE A 457 -4.09 8.41 3.21
C PHE A 457 -5.29 7.52 3.59
N GLU A 458 -6.47 8.10 3.79
CA GLU A 458 -7.71 7.32 3.92
C GLU A 458 -7.98 6.47 2.67
N HIS A 459 -7.77 7.06 1.50
CA HIS A 459 -7.93 6.37 0.23
C HIS A 459 -6.92 5.23 0.04
N LEU A 460 -5.67 5.45 0.44
CA LEU A 460 -4.60 4.46 0.38
C LEU A 460 -4.77 3.34 1.43
N GLY A 461 -5.67 3.51 2.40
CA GLY A 461 -5.82 2.59 3.53
C GLY A 461 -4.61 2.60 4.48
N ASP A 462 -3.78 3.64 4.43
CA ASP A 462 -2.62 3.80 5.30
C ASP A 462 -3.05 4.35 6.66
N GLU A 463 -3.50 3.45 7.54
CA GLU A 463 -4.00 3.79 8.88
C GLU A 463 -2.96 4.50 9.74
N HIS A 464 -1.66 4.17 9.57
CA HIS A 464 -0.59 4.82 10.32
C HIS A 464 -0.40 6.27 9.89
N ALA A 465 -0.26 6.51 8.59
CA ALA A 465 -0.14 7.86 8.04
C ALA A 465 -1.40 8.70 8.30
N ARG A 466 -2.58 8.08 8.25
CA ARG A 466 -3.85 8.72 8.63
C ARG A 466 -3.84 9.17 10.09
N ALA A 467 -3.49 8.29 11.02
CA ALA A 467 -3.42 8.61 12.44
C ALA A 467 -2.41 9.73 12.72
N PHE A 468 -1.23 9.67 12.10
CA PHE A 468 -0.22 10.72 12.18
C PHE A 468 -0.76 12.08 11.66
N THR A 469 -1.43 12.08 10.51
CA THR A 469 -2.05 13.28 9.93
C THR A 469 -3.11 13.87 10.84
N MET A 470 -3.95 13.05 11.48
CA MET A 470 -4.93 13.52 12.48
C MET A 470 -4.26 14.16 13.69
N GLY A 471 -3.10 13.64 14.14
CA GLY A 471 -2.29 14.25 15.17
C GLY A 471 -1.82 15.66 14.78
N LYS A 472 -1.28 15.81 13.56
CA LYS A 472 -0.87 17.12 13.03
C LYS A 472 -2.02 18.13 12.95
N ILE A 473 -3.20 17.70 12.52
CA ILE A 473 -4.41 18.53 12.51
C ILE A 473 -4.74 19.00 13.93
N ALA A 474 -4.70 18.11 14.93
CA ALA A 474 -4.97 18.46 16.32
C ALA A 474 -3.97 19.48 16.88
N ASP A 475 -2.68 19.30 16.58
CA ASP A 475 -1.61 20.23 16.99
C ASP A 475 -1.83 21.63 16.41
N ILE A 476 -2.20 21.73 15.12
CA ILE A 476 -2.48 23.02 14.47
C ILE A 476 -3.72 23.69 15.08
N LEU A 477 -4.79 22.92 15.34
CA LEU A 477 -6.01 23.45 15.96
C LEU A 477 -5.73 23.98 17.38
N GLN A 478 -4.90 23.28 18.15
CA GLN A 478 -4.47 23.73 19.48
C GLN A 478 -3.65 25.02 19.39
N ALA A 479 -2.70 25.10 18.44
CA ALA A 479 -1.90 26.32 18.24
C ALA A 479 -2.78 27.53 17.87
N ARG A 480 -3.76 27.36 16.98
CA ARG A 480 -4.73 28.41 16.61
C ARG A 480 -5.60 28.86 17.81
N GLY A 481 -6.04 27.93 18.65
CA GLY A 481 -6.79 28.22 19.86
C GLY A 481 -6.00 29.09 20.86
N GLN A 482 -4.69 28.86 20.94
CA GLN A 482 -3.80 29.65 21.79
C GLN A 482 -3.55 31.06 21.24
N GLU A 483 -3.47 31.23 19.90
CA GLU A 483 -3.33 32.55 19.26
C GLU A 483 -4.53 33.46 19.52
N HIS A 484 -5.76 32.91 19.52
CA HIS A 484 -6.98 33.67 19.81
C HIS A 484 -7.14 34.05 21.29
N GLN A 485 -6.37 33.48 22.20
CA GLN A 485 -6.38 33.78 23.64
C GLN A 485 -5.30 34.79 24.04
N LYS A 486 -4.37 35.17 23.17
CA LYS A 486 -3.40 36.22 23.45
C LYS A 486 -4.07 37.59 23.41
N PRO A 487 -3.93 38.43 24.48
CA PRO A 487 -4.41 39.79 24.44
C PRO A 487 -3.71 40.55 23.30
N PRO A 488 -4.40 41.53 22.68
CA PRO A 488 -3.78 42.36 21.65
C PRO A 488 -2.53 43.06 22.22
N PRO A 489 -1.47 43.24 21.44
CA PRO A 489 -0.28 43.95 21.89
C PRO A 489 -0.66 45.36 22.31
N ALA A 490 -0.17 45.76 23.49
CA ALA A 490 -0.45 47.06 24.12
C ALA A 490 0.15 48.22 23.33
#